data_ebb2b5d004f8916be4256ac7426c822c
#
_entry.id   ebb2b5d004f8916be4256ac7426c822c
#
_cell.length_a   1.000
_cell.length_b   1.000
_cell.length_c   1.000
_cell.angle_alpha   90.00
_cell.angle_beta   90.00
_cell.angle_gamma   90.00
#
_symmetry.space_group_name_H-M   'P 1'
#
loop_
_entity.id
_entity.type
_entity.pdbx_description
1 polymer ?
#
loop_
_entity_poly.entity_id
_entity_poly.type
_entity_poly.pdbx_seq_one_letter_code
_entity_poly.pdbx_strand_id
1 'polypeptide(L)'
;MNIGAIARRARFAFLLTLVCGFSPSSQAQTYSILHNFSGGADGATPYAGTTIDGAGNLEGTATGGGLGYGTVFKLKYSQSGYTLGVLYTFSGGSDGAFPYNGVVIGSDGILYGSTYSHGGSGCGGNGCGTVFSL
;
A
#
# COMPACT_ATOMS: atom_id res chain seq x y z
N MET A 1 50.53 71.23 34.49
CA MET A 1 49.36 71.15 33.57
C MET A 1 49.32 69.74 33.04
N ASN A 2 48.42 68.91 33.60
CA ASN A 2 48.31 67.45 33.28
C ASN A 2 47.06 67.21 32.45
N ILE A 3 47.26 66.73 31.26
CA ILE A 3 46.16 66.32 30.39
C ILE A 3 46.06 64.77 30.42
N GLY A 4 45.12 64.32 31.21
CA GLY A 4 44.83 62.84 31.31
C GLY A 4 44.20 62.27 30.04
N ALA A 5 44.85 61.27 29.48
CA ALA A 5 44.32 60.47 28.36
C ALA A 5 43.33 59.46 28.90
N ILE A 6 42.06 59.59 28.47
CA ILE A 6 40.99 58.61 28.73
C ILE A 6 41.07 57.48 27.71
N ALA A 7 41.57 56.31 28.12
CA ALA A 7 41.57 55.11 27.30
C ALA A 7 40.16 54.49 27.28
N ARG A 8 39.46 54.60 26.18
CA ARG A 8 38.19 53.86 25.90
C ARG A 8 38.54 52.42 25.62
N ARG A 9 38.25 51.56 26.56
CA ARG A 9 38.25 50.07 26.31
C ARG A 9 37.02 49.66 25.49
N ALA A 10 37.22 49.36 24.22
CA ALA A 10 36.22 48.73 23.39
C ALA A 10 36.05 47.31 23.88
N ARG A 11 34.87 46.99 24.41
CA ARG A 11 34.45 45.58 24.70
C ARG A 11 33.90 45.00 23.43
N PHE A 12 34.67 44.15 22.77
CA PHE A 12 34.15 43.25 21.70
C PHE A 12 33.31 42.16 22.36
N ALA A 13 32.01 42.28 22.25
CA ALA A 13 31.10 41.20 22.58
C ALA A 13 31.14 40.18 21.45
N PHE A 14 31.78 39.05 21.68
CA PHE A 14 31.75 37.88 20.77
C PHE A 14 30.39 37.24 20.89
N LEU A 15 29.51 37.49 19.90
CA LEU A 15 28.23 36.83 19.80
C LEU A 15 28.49 35.40 19.27
N LEU A 16 28.55 34.42 20.17
CA LEU A 16 28.63 33.02 19.83
C LEU A 16 27.24 32.57 19.35
N THR A 17 27.00 32.59 18.02
CA THR A 17 25.80 32.01 17.40
C THR A 17 25.88 30.51 17.50
N LEU A 18 25.13 29.93 18.45
CA LEU A 18 24.91 28.49 18.55
C LEU A 18 24.05 28.06 17.36
N VAL A 19 24.68 27.57 16.28
CA VAL A 19 24.00 26.92 15.17
C VAL A 19 23.54 25.58 15.69
N CYS A 20 22.28 25.51 16.14
CA CYS A 20 21.60 24.25 16.45
C CYS A 20 21.39 23.53 15.13
N GLY A 21 22.30 22.60 14.80
CA GLY A 21 22.18 21.73 13.63
C GLY A 21 20.96 20.82 13.77
N PHE A 22 19.86 21.15 13.09
CA PHE A 22 18.78 20.21 12.85
C PHE A 22 19.32 19.11 11.93
N SER A 23 19.80 18.01 12.51
CA SER A 23 20.02 16.78 11.76
C SER A 23 18.63 16.21 11.46
N PRO A 24 18.20 16.09 10.19
CA PRO A 24 16.98 15.37 9.89
C PRO A 24 17.20 13.92 10.36
N SER A 25 16.40 13.47 11.31
CA SER A 25 16.40 12.09 11.71
C SER A 25 15.97 11.27 10.48
N SER A 26 16.92 10.59 9.85
CA SER A 26 16.62 9.59 8.83
C SER A 26 15.82 8.49 9.53
N GLN A 27 14.49 8.52 9.37
CA GLN A 27 13.66 7.40 9.80
C GLN A 27 13.92 6.24 8.85
N ALA A 28 14.62 5.24 9.33
CA ALA A 28 14.77 3.99 8.61
C ALA A 28 13.37 3.39 8.41
N GLN A 29 13.00 3.13 7.15
CA GLN A 29 11.75 2.45 6.85
C GLN A 29 11.82 1.03 7.42
N THR A 30 10.84 0.67 8.24
CA THR A 30 10.74 -0.69 8.78
C THR A 30 9.96 -1.55 7.80
N TYR A 31 10.62 -2.59 7.26
CA TYR A 31 9.94 -3.61 6.47
C TYR A 31 9.23 -4.59 7.40
N SER A 32 7.96 -4.88 7.12
CA SER A 32 7.18 -5.90 7.82
C SER A 32 6.32 -6.68 6.85
N ILE A 33 6.17 -7.98 7.09
CA ILE A 33 5.27 -8.84 6.34
C ILE A 33 3.90 -8.76 7.01
N LEU A 34 2.88 -8.36 6.26
CA LEU A 34 1.52 -8.22 6.74
C LEU A 34 0.74 -9.54 6.65
N HIS A 35 0.99 -10.34 5.61
CA HIS A 35 0.39 -11.65 5.39
C HIS A 35 1.27 -12.52 4.48
N ASN A 36 1.34 -13.81 4.77
CA ASN A 36 1.94 -14.82 3.91
C ASN A 36 0.83 -15.68 3.31
N PHE A 37 0.63 -15.61 1.99
CA PHE A 37 -0.34 -16.44 1.29
C PHE A 37 0.06 -17.92 1.34
N SER A 38 -0.91 -18.80 1.66
CA SER A 38 -0.67 -20.24 1.75
C SER A 38 -0.77 -20.98 0.41
N GLY A 39 -1.33 -20.32 -0.61
CA GLY A 39 -1.66 -20.95 -1.89
C GLY A 39 -2.98 -21.71 -1.87
N GLY A 40 -3.65 -21.74 -0.73
CA GLY A 40 -4.97 -22.37 -0.55
C GLY A 40 -6.13 -21.40 -0.74
N ALA A 41 -7.10 -21.47 0.15
CA ALA A 41 -8.32 -20.65 0.09
C ALA A 41 -8.06 -19.14 0.22
N ASP A 42 -6.98 -18.74 0.83
CA ASP A 42 -6.56 -17.35 1.00
C ASP A 42 -6.00 -16.71 -0.28
N GLY A 43 -5.67 -17.49 -1.28
CA GLY A 43 -5.08 -17.05 -2.53
C GLY A 43 -3.60 -17.41 -2.67
N ALA A 44 -3.05 -17.10 -3.83
CA ALA A 44 -1.63 -17.27 -4.16
C ALA A 44 -1.19 -16.20 -5.15
N THR A 45 0.09 -15.89 -5.14
CA THR A 45 0.70 -15.00 -6.13
C THR A 45 0.00 -13.63 -6.22
N PRO A 46 0.09 -12.79 -5.20
CA PRO A 46 -0.43 -11.42 -5.23
C PRO A 46 0.45 -10.58 -6.18
N TYR A 47 0.10 -10.61 -7.46
CA TYR A 47 0.92 -10.03 -8.53
C TYR A 47 0.81 -8.51 -8.60
N ALA A 48 -0.37 -7.98 -8.32
CA ALA A 48 -0.64 -6.55 -8.36
C ALA A 48 -0.39 -5.87 -7.01
N GLY A 49 -0.29 -4.55 -7.04
CA GLY A 49 -0.31 -3.74 -5.83
C GLY A 49 -1.65 -3.80 -5.10
N THR A 50 -1.66 -3.31 -3.87
CA THR A 50 -2.87 -3.14 -3.07
C THR A 50 -3.36 -1.69 -3.11
N THR A 51 -4.67 -1.50 -2.93
CA THR A 51 -5.28 -0.21 -2.66
C THR A 51 -5.58 -0.07 -1.16
N ILE A 52 -5.70 1.15 -0.66
CA ILE A 52 -5.94 1.42 0.76
C ILE A 52 -7.24 2.20 0.92
N ASP A 53 -8.12 1.77 1.83
CA ASP A 53 -9.33 2.50 2.19
C ASP A 53 -9.10 3.56 3.27
N GLY A 54 -10.12 4.40 3.54
CA GLY A 54 -10.04 5.46 4.54
C GLY A 54 -9.88 4.98 5.99
N ALA A 55 -10.07 3.69 6.25
CA ALA A 55 -9.87 3.05 7.56
C ALA A 55 -8.49 2.38 7.69
N GLY A 56 -7.66 2.44 6.64
CA GLY A 56 -6.33 1.85 6.61
C GLY A 56 -6.32 0.36 6.26
N ASN A 57 -7.44 -0.20 5.77
CA ASN A 57 -7.45 -1.56 5.25
C ASN A 57 -6.82 -1.59 3.86
N LEU A 58 -6.25 -2.74 3.49
CA LEU A 58 -5.66 -2.95 2.18
C LEU A 58 -6.50 -3.97 1.40
N GLU A 59 -6.88 -3.62 0.17
CA GLU A 59 -7.58 -4.51 -0.74
C GLU A 59 -6.69 -4.82 -1.95
N GLY A 60 -6.77 -6.06 -2.42
CA GLY A 60 -5.97 -6.53 -3.55
C GLY A 60 -6.49 -7.83 -4.14
N THR A 61 -5.75 -8.32 -5.11
CA THR A 61 -6.02 -9.58 -5.78
C THR A 61 -4.87 -10.56 -5.64
N ALA A 62 -5.18 -11.83 -5.55
CA ALA A 62 -4.23 -12.92 -5.72
C ALA A 62 -4.59 -13.68 -7.00
N THR A 63 -3.63 -13.80 -7.90
CA THR A 63 -3.87 -14.34 -9.25
C THR A 63 -4.18 -15.85 -9.22
N GLY A 64 -3.63 -16.57 -8.25
CA GLY A 64 -3.84 -17.99 -8.02
C GLY A 64 -4.51 -18.27 -6.68
N GLY A 65 -4.61 -19.55 -6.33
CA GLY A 65 -5.28 -20.04 -5.13
C GLY A 65 -6.80 -19.94 -5.20
N GLY A 66 -7.48 -20.05 -4.06
CA GLY A 66 -8.93 -20.22 -4.04
C GLY A 66 -9.32 -21.54 -4.69
N LEU A 67 -10.11 -21.47 -5.75
CA LEU A 67 -10.46 -22.62 -6.63
C LEU A 67 -9.45 -22.82 -7.78
N GLY A 68 -8.29 -22.13 -7.73
CA GLY A 68 -7.26 -22.14 -8.77
C GLY A 68 -7.32 -20.96 -9.74
N TYR A 69 -8.34 -20.12 -9.63
CA TYR A 69 -8.61 -19.01 -10.55
C TYR A 69 -8.40 -17.62 -9.92
N GLY A 70 -7.92 -17.59 -8.67
CA GLY A 70 -7.59 -16.37 -7.96
C GLY A 70 -8.67 -15.89 -6.99
N THR A 71 -8.30 -14.90 -6.22
CA THR A 71 -9.16 -14.31 -5.17
C THR A 71 -9.08 -12.79 -5.17
N VAL A 72 -10.08 -12.14 -4.59
CA VAL A 72 -10.02 -10.76 -4.10
C VAL A 72 -9.95 -10.82 -2.58
N PHE A 73 -9.00 -10.11 -1.99
CA PHE A 73 -8.79 -10.13 -0.54
C PHE A 73 -8.81 -8.72 0.07
N LYS A 74 -9.04 -8.70 1.38
CA LYS A 74 -8.90 -7.52 2.24
C LYS A 74 -8.03 -7.86 3.43
N LEU A 75 -7.02 -7.06 3.68
CA LEU A 75 -6.28 -7.03 4.93
C LEU A 75 -6.91 -5.96 5.82
N LYS A 76 -7.66 -6.39 6.82
CA LYS A 76 -8.32 -5.50 7.79
C LYS A 76 -7.29 -5.02 8.82
N TYR A 77 -7.16 -3.71 8.93
CA TYR A 77 -6.28 -3.07 9.91
C TYR A 77 -6.89 -3.10 11.32
N SER A 78 -6.05 -3.35 12.31
CA SER A 78 -6.37 -3.20 13.73
C SER A 78 -5.11 -2.80 14.50
N GLN A 79 -5.25 -2.41 15.76
CA GLN A 79 -4.09 -2.10 16.61
C GLN A 79 -3.15 -3.30 16.81
N SER A 80 -3.64 -4.53 16.65
CA SER A 80 -2.84 -5.76 16.73
C SER A 80 -2.21 -6.17 15.39
N GLY A 81 -2.41 -5.41 14.33
CA GLY A 81 -1.90 -5.69 12.98
C GLY A 81 -3.00 -5.94 11.96
N TYR A 82 -2.66 -6.64 10.90
CA TYR A 82 -3.55 -6.94 9.78
C TYR A 82 -4.10 -8.36 9.87
N THR A 83 -5.38 -8.52 9.50
CA THR A 83 -6.04 -9.84 9.38
C THR A 83 -6.61 -9.98 7.99
N LEU A 84 -6.27 -11.07 7.28
CA LEU A 84 -6.78 -11.34 5.94
C LEU A 84 -8.21 -11.86 6.00
N GLY A 85 -9.05 -11.34 5.11
CA GLY A 85 -10.35 -11.89 4.73
C GLY A 85 -10.43 -11.99 3.22
N VAL A 86 -10.92 -13.13 2.71
CA VAL A 86 -11.21 -13.29 1.29
C VAL A 86 -12.58 -12.70 1.02
N LEU A 87 -12.63 -11.73 0.09
CA LEU A 87 -13.87 -11.07 -0.31
C LEU A 87 -14.58 -11.84 -1.42
N TYR A 88 -13.78 -12.39 -2.35
CA TYR A 88 -14.30 -13.17 -3.48
C TYR A 88 -13.31 -14.23 -3.93
N THR A 89 -13.82 -15.37 -4.40
CA THR A 89 -13.04 -16.45 -5.00
C THR A 89 -13.57 -16.69 -6.40
N PHE A 90 -12.73 -16.50 -7.41
CA PHE A 90 -13.10 -16.74 -8.80
C PHE A 90 -13.28 -18.24 -9.08
N SER A 91 -14.33 -18.56 -9.83
CA SER A 91 -14.64 -19.96 -10.20
C SER A 91 -14.02 -20.40 -11.52
N GLY A 92 -13.49 -19.44 -12.31
CA GLY A 92 -13.02 -19.72 -13.68
C GLY A 92 -14.18 -19.95 -14.68
N GLY A 93 -15.41 -19.63 -14.27
CA GLY A 93 -16.60 -19.68 -15.12
C GLY A 93 -16.91 -18.30 -15.73
N SER A 94 -18.19 -17.92 -15.65
CA SER A 94 -18.68 -16.63 -16.17
C SER A 94 -18.17 -15.42 -15.40
N ASP A 95 -17.64 -15.60 -14.22
CA ASP A 95 -17.06 -14.58 -13.33
C ASP A 95 -15.62 -14.20 -13.69
N GLY A 96 -14.97 -14.95 -14.58
CA GLY A 96 -13.59 -14.72 -15.00
C GLY A 96 -12.56 -15.47 -14.17
N ALA A 97 -11.28 -15.25 -14.50
CA ALA A 97 -10.14 -15.89 -13.84
C ALA A 97 -8.87 -15.03 -13.94
N PHE A 98 -7.94 -15.30 -13.03
CA PHE A 98 -6.60 -14.71 -13.01
C PHE A 98 -6.62 -13.19 -12.97
N PRO A 99 -7.00 -12.56 -11.84
CA PRO A 99 -6.97 -11.13 -11.67
C PRO A 99 -5.51 -10.66 -11.53
N TYR A 100 -4.87 -10.30 -12.65
CA TYR A 100 -3.49 -9.81 -12.67
C TYR A 100 -3.37 -8.37 -12.20
N ASN A 101 -4.44 -7.60 -12.27
CA ASN A 101 -4.47 -6.22 -11.80
C ASN A 101 -5.10 -6.17 -10.41
N GLY A 102 -4.67 -5.19 -9.60
CA GLY A 102 -5.30 -4.89 -8.33
C GLY A 102 -6.73 -4.36 -8.51
N VAL A 103 -7.36 -4.01 -7.40
CA VAL A 103 -8.64 -3.33 -7.37
C VAL A 103 -8.47 -1.84 -7.12
N VAL A 104 -9.42 -1.04 -7.57
CA VAL A 104 -9.58 0.37 -7.21
C VAL A 104 -10.85 0.54 -6.38
N ILE A 105 -10.83 1.47 -5.43
CA ILE A 105 -11.98 1.80 -4.61
C ILE A 105 -12.70 2.99 -5.25
N GLY A 106 -13.98 2.82 -5.60
CA GLY A 106 -14.83 3.90 -6.04
C GLY A 106 -15.18 4.87 -4.90
N SER A 107 -15.68 6.05 -5.25
CA SER A 107 -16.15 7.03 -4.27
C SER A 107 -17.33 6.56 -3.43
N ASP A 108 -18.01 5.52 -3.89
CA ASP A 108 -19.12 4.80 -3.23
C ASP A 108 -18.63 3.67 -2.31
N GLY A 109 -17.30 3.42 -2.27
CA GLY A 109 -16.69 2.34 -1.50
C GLY A 109 -16.70 0.97 -2.19
N ILE A 110 -17.23 0.90 -3.41
CA ILE A 110 -17.26 -0.33 -4.22
C ILE A 110 -15.87 -0.58 -4.79
N LEU A 111 -15.43 -1.84 -4.77
CA LEU A 111 -14.18 -2.26 -5.41
C LEU A 111 -14.45 -2.60 -6.88
N TYR A 112 -13.59 -2.09 -7.76
CA TYR A 112 -13.63 -2.40 -9.18
C TYR A 112 -12.31 -3.04 -9.60
N GLY A 113 -12.39 -4.09 -10.41
CA GLY A 113 -11.23 -4.81 -10.92
C GLY A 113 -11.50 -5.52 -12.22
N SER A 114 -10.51 -6.26 -12.70
CA SER A 114 -10.62 -7.06 -13.92
C SER A 114 -9.93 -8.40 -13.79
N THR A 115 -10.40 -9.37 -14.58
CA THR A 115 -9.77 -10.68 -14.75
C THR A 115 -9.14 -10.78 -16.13
N TYR A 116 -8.11 -11.59 -16.26
CA TYR A 116 -7.37 -11.78 -17.51
C TYR A 116 -8.10 -12.66 -18.51
N SER A 117 -8.80 -13.68 -18.05
CA SER A 117 -9.42 -14.67 -18.91
C SER A 117 -10.74 -15.21 -18.32
N HIS A 118 -11.38 -16.12 -19.01
CA HIS A 118 -12.70 -16.67 -18.71
C HIS A 118 -13.79 -15.58 -18.84
N GLY A 119 -14.95 -15.77 -18.27
CA GLY A 119 -16.04 -14.79 -18.31
C GLY A 119 -16.93 -14.85 -19.55
N GLY A 120 -16.79 -15.88 -20.40
CA GLY A 120 -17.63 -16.04 -21.57
C GLY A 120 -17.03 -16.99 -22.60
N SER A 121 -17.63 -17.04 -23.81
CA SER A 121 -17.21 -17.92 -24.90
C SER A 121 -16.26 -17.27 -25.93
N GLY A 122 -15.87 -16.02 -25.72
CA GLY A 122 -14.90 -15.32 -26.57
C GLY A 122 -13.49 -15.93 -26.50
N CYS A 123 -12.55 -15.40 -27.26
CA CYS A 123 -11.12 -15.76 -27.25
C CYS A 123 -10.88 -17.28 -27.40
N GLY A 124 -11.54 -17.89 -28.40
CA GLY A 124 -11.39 -19.34 -28.67
C GLY A 124 -12.09 -20.24 -27.67
N GLY A 125 -13.11 -19.76 -26.97
CA GLY A 125 -13.90 -20.52 -26.01
C GLY A 125 -13.46 -20.39 -24.55
N ASN A 126 -12.31 -19.76 -24.29
CA ASN A 126 -11.79 -19.60 -22.93
C ASN A 126 -12.23 -18.30 -22.24
N GLY A 127 -12.99 -17.45 -22.95
CA GLY A 127 -13.34 -16.11 -22.46
C GLY A 127 -12.17 -15.12 -22.50
N CYS A 128 -12.50 -13.85 -22.58
CA CYS A 128 -11.54 -12.75 -22.75
C CYS A 128 -11.32 -11.94 -21.48
N GLY A 129 -11.74 -12.45 -20.34
CA GLY A 129 -11.72 -11.74 -19.06
C GLY A 129 -13.00 -10.96 -18.79
N THR A 130 -13.10 -10.43 -17.59
CA THR A 130 -14.25 -9.64 -17.10
C THR A 130 -13.79 -8.35 -16.46
N VAL A 131 -14.68 -7.39 -16.38
CA VAL A 131 -14.61 -6.28 -15.42
C VAL A 131 -15.66 -6.54 -14.35
N PHE A 132 -15.27 -6.48 -13.09
CA PHE A 132 -16.16 -6.80 -11.97
C PHE A 132 -16.24 -5.66 -10.96
N SER A 133 -17.28 -5.69 -10.13
CA SER A 133 -17.41 -4.87 -8.92
C SER A 133 -17.78 -5.75 -7.72
N LEU A 134 -17.37 -5.34 -6.53
CA LEU A 134 -17.63 -6.00 -5.24
C LEU A 134 -18.06 -4.99 -4.20
#